data_2976d736db5a779590b94b690b26da36
#
_entry.id   2976d736db5a779590b94b690b26da36
#
_cell.length_a   1.000
_cell.length_b   1.000
_cell.length_c   1.000
_cell.angle_alpha   90.00
_cell.angle_beta   90.00
_cell.angle_gamma   90.00
#
_symmetry.space_group_name_H-M   'P 1'
#
loop_
_entity.id
_entity.type
_entity.pdbx_description
1 polymer ?
#
loop_
_entity_poly.entity_id
_entity_poly.type
_entity_poly.pdbx_seq_one_letter_code
_entity_poly.pdbx_strand_id
1 'polypeptide(L)'
;MLSVVLAIAAALPVASILAPGPVLHSTAADAAPADTAHPATRFEIVVPRAIRAEPVTGRLFIFLAREATPEPRLQAGGMVSVPFFGEDVSALAAGTPGVVDGRAYGYPYEALQQLPAGDYYVQAMISPYTKFARADGHTIWAHMDEWEGQRFNMAPGTLVSDVRRMHVDPRRESTLRFTIARVLPEVQVPPDNQYVKRIRIQSKILTQWWGHPMYLGATVLLPKGYDEHPDVHYPVVWEQGHFTLSAPFGFTLDSTSESPEARQERIERTTGRESRAEFRQSWLSESFPRMIAIRILHPSPYYDDSYAVNSANNGPYGDAIMQELIPYLEEHYRVIPKPYARVLTGGSTGGWESLALQVWHPDFFGGTWTFYPDPVDFRRYEQVNVYKDTNAFIIQRNPWITQDRPSERRSDGQPVVLLRQENQLNNARGSHRRGGENFAIWEAVFGPVDKDGYPAPIWNDHTGSINADVARAWRDFDIRDYLDRNWTKVGPDLKGKIHVYCGDMDNYYLNLAVYLLQDFLEGTKDPAYGGSFQYGRPLKGHGWQPMSDANLIREMATTIKNNAPAGEPVTAWNY
;
A
#
# COMPACT_ATOMS: atom_id res chain seq x y z
N MET A 1 22.37 53.28 -45.21
CA MET A 1 22.86 53.81 -43.90
C MET A 1 22.74 52.68 -42.90
N LEU A 2 23.86 52.29 -42.34
CA LEU A 2 24.05 51.15 -41.47
C LEU A 2 23.31 51.30 -40.15
N SER A 3 22.58 50.31 -39.74
CA SER A 3 22.10 50.16 -38.35
C SER A 3 22.85 49.03 -37.68
N VAL A 4 23.59 49.37 -36.65
CA VAL A 4 24.35 48.47 -35.79
C VAL A 4 23.39 47.82 -34.80
N VAL A 5 23.32 46.49 -34.77
CA VAL A 5 22.63 45.72 -33.74
C VAL A 5 23.63 45.31 -32.69
N LEU A 6 23.43 45.82 -31.49
CA LEU A 6 24.21 45.49 -30.29
C LEU A 6 23.63 44.19 -29.67
N ALA A 7 24.39 43.12 -29.67
CA ALA A 7 24.02 41.91 -28.97
C ALA A 7 24.49 41.97 -27.52
N ILE A 8 23.56 41.96 -26.58
CA ILE A 8 23.83 41.83 -25.15
C ILE A 8 23.80 40.32 -24.83
N ALA A 9 24.97 39.79 -24.52
CA ALA A 9 25.11 38.42 -23.98
C ALA A 9 24.73 38.42 -22.50
N ALA A 10 23.59 37.86 -22.16
CA ALA A 10 23.24 37.55 -20.77
C ALA A 10 23.86 36.20 -20.41
N ALA A 11 24.76 36.20 -19.46
CA ALA A 11 25.32 34.99 -18.86
C ALA A 11 24.26 34.35 -17.94
N LEU A 12 23.81 33.15 -18.29
CA LEU A 12 23.01 32.30 -17.43
C LEU A 12 23.93 31.51 -16.48
N PRO A 13 23.57 31.31 -15.21
CA PRO A 13 24.34 30.47 -14.32
C PRO A 13 24.22 29.01 -14.75
N VAL A 14 25.33 28.33 -14.87
CA VAL A 14 25.42 26.89 -15.12
C VAL A 14 24.92 26.18 -13.88
N ALA A 15 23.70 25.66 -13.91
CA ALA A 15 23.24 24.69 -12.94
C ALA A 15 24.05 23.40 -13.12
N SER A 16 24.70 22.96 -12.07
CA SER A 16 25.42 21.69 -12.05
C SER A 16 24.44 20.55 -12.25
N ILE A 17 24.42 20.01 -13.46
CA ILE A 17 23.70 18.78 -13.76
C ILE A 17 24.47 17.66 -13.08
N LEU A 18 23.92 17.10 -12.01
CA LEU A 18 24.36 15.83 -11.46
C LEU A 18 24.26 14.80 -12.57
N ALA A 19 25.39 14.24 -12.97
CA ALA A 19 25.44 13.18 -13.95
C ALA A 19 24.64 11.98 -13.42
N PRO A 20 23.82 11.31 -14.26
CA PRO A 20 23.16 10.08 -13.88
C PRO A 20 24.24 9.05 -13.54
N GLY A 21 24.12 8.44 -12.36
CA GLY A 21 24.98 7.34 -11.97
C GLY A 21 24.88 6.19 -13.00
N PRO A 22 25.90 5.36 -13.09
CA PRO A 22 25.94 4.30 -14.09
C PRO A 22 24.76 3.35 -13.88
N VAL A 23 23.93 3.23 -14.90
CA VAL A 23 22.93 2.15 -15.00
C VAL A 23 23.75 0.85 -15.05
N LEU A 24 23.69 0.06 -13.99
CA LEU A 24 24.27 -1.26 -13.96
C LEU A 24 23.50 -2.15 -14.93
N HIS A 25 24.03 -2.29 -16.13
CA HIS A 25 23.57 -3.33 -17.04
C HIS A 25 24.05 -4.67 -16.48
N SER A 26 23.17 -5.36 -15.75
CA SER A 26 23.36 -6.76 -15.45
C SER A 26 23.13 -7.54 -16.74
N THR A 27 24.21 -7.96 -17.38
CA THR A 27 24.14 -9.06 -18.35
C THR A 27 23.80 -10.29 -17.52
N ALA A 28 22.55 -10.75 -17.61
CA ALA A 28 22.15 -12.04 -17.07
C ALA A 28 22.89 -13.13 -17.85
N ALA A 29 24.05 -13.52 -17.38
CA ALA A 29 24.57 -14.85 -17.64
C ALA A 29 23.69 -15.82 -16.85
N ASP A 30 23.23 -16.88 -17.49
CA ASP A 30 22.58 -18.02 -16.84
C ASP A 30 23.45 -18.45 -15.64
N ALA A 31 23.03 -18.06 -14.45
CA ALA A 31 23.70 -18.50 -13.24
C ALA A 31 23.33 -19.97 -13.04
N ALA A 32 24.28 -20.84 -13.30
CA ALA A 32 24.23 -22.22 -12.83
C ALA A 32 23.94 -22.22 -11.30
N PRO A 33 23.22 -23.26 -10.77
CA PRO A 33 22.95 -23.33 -9.34
C PRO A 33 24.24 -23.17 -8.56
N ALA A 34 24.23 -22.25 -7.58
CA ALA A 34 25.40 -21.90 -6.79
C ALA A 34 26.00 -23.17 -6.17
N ASP A 35 27.27 -23.40 -6.47
CA ASP A 35 28.07 -24.46 -5.85
C ASP A 35 28.15 -24.20 -4.34
N THR A 36 27.53 -25.05 -3.55
CA THR A 36 27.27 -24.87 -2.12
C THR A 36 28.48 -25.14 -1.22
N ALA A 37 29.69 -25.20 -1.77
CA ALA A 37 30.87 -25.73 -1.08
C ALA A 37 31.95 -24.69 -0.67
N HIS A 38 31.70 -23.39 -0.75
CA HIS A 38 32.68 -22.39 -0.29
C HIS A 38 32.32 -21.84 1.11
N PRO A 39 33.29 -21.89 2.06
CA PRO A 39 33.15 -21.22 3.33
C PRO A 39 32.85 -19.74 3.11
N ALA A 40 31.74 -19.28 3.64
CA ALA A 40 31.25 -17.90 3.46
C ALA A 40 30.97 -17.25 4.83
N THR A 41 30.94 -15.93 4.87
CA THR A 41 30.51 -15.21 6.06
C THR A 41 29.09 -15.64 6.47
N ARG A 42 28.92 -15.88 7.76
CA ARG A 42 27.61 -16.10 8.38
C ARG A 42 27.41 -15.18 9.57
N PHE A 43 26.17 -14.79 9.78
CA PHE A 43 25.75 -13.99 10.93
C PHE A 43 24.99 -14.89 11.90
N GLU A 44 25.48 -14.98 13.13
CA GLU A 44 24.81 -15.69 14.23
C GLU A 44 24.10 -14.68 15.12
N ILE A 45 22.79 -14.86 15.30
CA ILE A 45 21.92 -13.96 16.06
C ILE A 45 21.36 -14.71 17.26
N VAL A 46 21.70 -14.25 18.46
CA VAL A 46 21.28 -14.88 19.71
C VAL A 46 20.27 -14.01 20.44
N VAL A 47 19.17 -14.61 20.87
CA VAL A 47 18.18 -13.96 21.75
C VAL A 47 18.48 -14.34 23.21
N PRO A 48 18.92 -13.40 24.05
CA PRO A 48 19.12 -13.65 25.48
C PRO A 48 17.80 -14.05 26.15
N ARG A 49 17.84 -15.02 27.06
CA ARG A 49 16.66 -15.45 27.83
C ARG A 49 16.04 -14.27 28.64
N ALA A 50 16.87 -13.29 29.05
CA ALA A 50 16.40 -12.09 29.74
C ALA A 50 15.54 -11.15 28.85
N ILE A 51 15.73 -11.21 27.53
CA ILE A 51 14.93 -10.43 26.55
C ILE A 51 13.67 -11.19 26.18
N ARG A 52 13.81 -12.51 25.90
CA ARG A 52 12.67 -13.39 25.59
C ARG A 52 13.05 -14.82 25.95
N ALA A 53 12.25 -15.45 26.81
CA ALA A 53 12.49 -16.82 27.26
C ALA A 53 11.88 -17.86 26.30
N GLU A 54 10.73 -17.52 25.68
CA GLU A 54 9.99 -18.40 24.78
C GLU A 54 10.68 -18.49 23.42
N PRO A 55 10.63 -19.65 22.75
CA PRO A 55 11.14 -19.80 21.40
C PRO A 55 10.46 -18.81 20.41
N VAL A 56 11.22 -18.35 19.40
CA VAL A 56 10.73 -17.45 18.36
C VAL A 56 10.58 -18.22 17.05
N THR A 57 9.40 -18.16 16.46
CA THR A 57 9.18 -18.41 15.02
C THR A 57 9.00 -17.08 14.34
N GLY A 58 9.72 -16.84 13.23
CA GLY A 58 9.72 -15.54 12.58
C GLY A 58 10.80 -15.43 11.52
N ARG A 59 11.15 -14.20 11.14
CA ARG A 59 12.18 -13.93 10.14
C ARG A 59 13.35 -13.18 10.75
N LEU A 60 14.54 -13.74 10.56
CA LEU A 60 15.81 -13.09 10.88
C LEU A 60 16.19 -12.13 9.77
N PHE A 61 16.74 -10.99 10.11
CA PHE A 61 17.30 -10.03 9.17
C PHE A 61 18.68 -9.57 9.59
N ILE A 62 19.54 -9.31 8.58
CA ILE A 62 20.77 -8.55 8.72
C ILE A 62 20.71 -7.36 7.77
N PHE A 63 20.86 -6.16 8.30
CA PHE A 63 20.91 -4.89 7.55
C PHE A 63 22.35 -4.36 7.56
N LEU A 64 22.82 -3.91 6.39
CA LEU A 64 24.20 -3.41 6.21
C LEU A 64 24.16 -2.01 5.58
N ALA A 65 24.46 -0.98 6.36
CA ALA A 65 24.44 0.41 5.92
C ALA A 65 25.84 1.03 5.89
N ARG A 66 26.03 2.11 5.13
CA ARG A 66 27.27 2.90 5.18
C ARG A 66 27.26 3.94 6.29
N GLU A 67 26.10 4.23 6.85
CA GLU A 67 25.87 5.18 7.92
C GLU A 67 25.17 4.52 9.11
N ALA A 68 25.42 5.04 10.33
CA ALA A 68 24.81 4.52 11.55
C ALA A 68 23.42 5.12 11.82
N THR A 69 23.14 6.28 11.26
CA THR A 69 21.94 7.08 11.53
C THR A 69 21.25 7.48 10.23
N PRO A 70 19.93 7.20 10.09
CA PRO A 70 19.13 6.40 11.03
C PRO A 70 19.66 4.96 11.16
N GLU A 71 19.17 4.19 12.15
CA GLU A 71 19.57 2.78 12.31
C GLU A 71 19.46 2.01 10.98
N PRO A 72 20.39 1.07 10.65
CA PRO A 72 20.39 0.35 9.37
C PRO A 72 19.04 -0.25 8.98
N ARG A 73 18.27 -0.83 9.94
CA ARG A 73 16.93 -1.34 9.66
C ARG A 73 15.97 -0.25 9.15
N LEU A 74 16.14 1.00 9.56
CA LEU A 74 15.29 2.13 9.13
C LEU A 74 15.71 2.73 7.78
N GLN A 75 16.87 2.32 7.26
CA GLN A 75 17.34 2.67 5.92
C GLN A 75 16.93 1.61 4.88
N ALA A 76 16.27 0.55 5.32
CA ALA A 76 15.72 -0.50 4.49
C ALA A 76 14.19 -0.41 4.46
N GLY A 77 13.56 -0.74 3.36
CA GLY A 77 12.09 -0.79 3.32
C GLY A 77 11.45 -0.44 2.00
N GLY A 78 12.13 0.21 1.07
CA GLY A 78 11.61 0.51 -0.25
C GLY A 78 12.59 0.11 -1.35
N MET A 79 12.28 0.46 -2.58
CA MET A 79 13.13 0.18 -3.74
C MET A 79 14.53 0.82 -3.62
N VAL A 80 14.63 1.96 -2.96
CA VAL A 80 15.90 2.57 -2.58
C VAL A 80 16.23 2.15 -1.16
N SER A 81 16.97 1.05 -1.01
CA SER A 81 17.26 0.40 0.27
C SER A 81 18.75 0.13 0.44
N VAL A 82 19.20 0.13 1.70
CA VAL A 82 20.48 -0.49 2.03
C VAL A 82 20.39 -2.01 1.87
N PRO A 83 21.50 -2.71 1.62
CA PRO A 83 21.52 -4.17 1.57
C PRO A 83 20.96 -4.80 2.85
N PHE A 84 20.05 -5.76 2.67
CA PHE A 84 19.59 -6.60 3.74
C PHE A 84 19.34 -8.04 3.25
N PHE A 85 19.41 -8.99 4.18
CA PHE A 85 19.21 -10.41 3.91
C PHE A 85 18.30 -10.99 4.97
N GLY A 86 17.37 -11.87 4.57
CA GLY A 86 16.39 -12.48 5.45
C GLY A 86 16.36 -14.01 5.37
N GLU A 87 16.15 -14.67 6.53
CA GLU A 87 16.01 -16.11 6.67
C GLU A 87 14.94 -16.44 7.70
N ASP A 88 14.05 -17.37 7.38
CA ASP A 88 13.01 -17.77 8.32
C ASP A 88 13.55 -18.75 9.37
N VAL A 89 13.04 -18.62 10.60
CA VAL A 89 13.35 -19.54 11.70
C VAL A 89 12.08 -20.07 12.33
N SER A 90 12.15 -21.32 12.74
CA SER A 90 11.07 -22.01 13.46
C SER A 90 11.52 -22.40 14.86
N ALA A 91 10.76 -21.98 15.87
CA ALA A 91 10.97 -22.32 17.27
C ALA A 91 12.43 -22.11 17.76
N LEU A 92 13.07 -21.01 17.36
CA LEU A 92 14.42 -20.64 17.77
C LEU A 92 14.47 -20.43 19.29
N ALA A 93 15.13 -21.32 20.01
CA ALA A 93 15.23 -21.27 21.45
C ALA A 93 16.13 -20.13 21.94
N ALA A 94 15.78 -19.54 23.09
CA ALA A 94 16.64 -18.54 23.74
C ALA A 94 18.06 -19.08 24.00
N GLY A 95 19.07 -18.29 23.64
CA GLY A 95 20.50 -18.66 23.76
C GLY A 95 21.02 -19.51 22.60
N THR A 96 20.18 -20.04 21.73
CA THR A 96 20.59 -20.74 20.51
C THR A 96 20.78 -19.73 19.39
N PRO A 97 21.86 -19.76 18.59
CA PRO A 97 22.03 -18.85 17.47
C PRO A 97 21.10 -19.21 16.31
N GLY A 98 20.31 -18.22 15.83
CA GLY A 98 19.74 -18.23 14.49
C GLY A 98 20.80 -17.77 13.49
N VAL A 99 20.75 -18.25 12.25
CA VAL A 99 21.81 -18.03 11.26
C VAL A 99 21.26 -17.37 10.01
N VAL A 100 21.94 -16.31 9.56
CA VAL A 100 21.78 -15.73 8.23
C VAL A 100 23.10 -15.98 7.49
N ASP A 101 23.06 -16.77 6.42
CA ASP A 101 24.25 -17.18 5.66
C ASP A 101 24.01 -17.07 4.13
N GLY A 102 24.80 -17.78 3.34
CA GLY A 102 24.71 -17.78 1.89
C GLY A 102 23.39 -18.29 1.30
N ARG A 103 22.48 -18.85 2.10
CA ARG A 103 21.14 -19.29 1.69
C ARG A 103 20.10 -18.20 1.83
N ALA A 104 20.42 -17.17 2.63
CA ALA A 104 19.49 -16.08 2.87
C ALA A 104 19.25 -15.26 1.59
N TYR A 105 17.99 -14.95 1.35
CA TYR A 105 17.57 -14.13 0.22
C TYR A 105 17.63 -12.64 0.58
N GLY A 106 18.15 -11.82 -0.31
CA GLY A 106 18.39 -10.42 -0.01
C GLY A 106 17.98 -9.42 -1.08
N TYR A 107 18.14 -8.14 -0.74
CA TYR A 107 17.89 -7.00 -1.62
C TYR A 107 18.90 -5.87 -1.29
N PRO A 108 19.45 -5.10 -2.24
CA PRO A 108 19.33 -5.26 -3.70
C PRO A 108 20.21 -6.40 -4.26
N TYR A 109 21.03 -7.02 -3.43
CA TYR A 109 21.77 -8.23 -3.77
C TYR A 109 20.97 -9.46 -3.38
N GLU A 110 20.71 -10.35 -4.35
CA GLU A 110 19.92 -11.56 -4.12
C GLU A 110 20.62 -12.52 -3.14
N ALA A 111 21.93 -12.66 -3.25
CA ALA A 111 22.74 -13.51 -2.40
C ALA A 111 23.80 -12.71 -1.62
N LEU A 112 24.07 -13.13 -0.38
CA LEU A 112 25.06 -12.48 0.49
C LEU A 112 26.45 -12.38 -0.16
N GLN A 113 26.86 -13.37 -0.96
CA GLN A 113 28.15 -13.40 -1.68
C GLN A 113 28.31 -12.28 -2.71
N GLN A 114 27.24 -11.67 -3.16
CA GLN A 114 27.26 -10.55 -4.11
C GLN A 114 27.55 -9.21 -3.43
N LEU A 115 27.42 -9.14 -2.09
CA LEU A 115 27.70 -7.93 -1.33
C LEU A 115 29.18 -7.55 -1.48
N PRO A 116 29.53 -6.29 -1.83
CA PRO A 116 30.91 -5.83 -1.85
C PRO A 116 31.57 -5.92 -0.47
N ALA A 117 32.81 -6.41 -0.42
CA ALA A 117 33.61 -6.37 0.81
C ALA A 117 33.85 -4.90 1.26
N GLY A 118 33.76 -4.64 2.55
CA GLY A 118 33.95 -3.28 3.08
C GLY A 118 33.51 -3.10 4.52
N ASP A 119 33.61 -1.86 4.99
CA ASP A 119 33.14 -1.47 6.31
C ASP A 119 31.69 -1.09 6.26
N TYR A 120 30.92 -1.66 7.18
CA TYR A 120 29.46 -1.44 7.31
C TYR A 120 29.08 -1.19 8.77
N TYR A 121 28.00 -0.44 8.93
CA TYR A 121 27.19 -0.47 10.14
C TYR A 121 26.15 -1.58 9.97
N VAL A 122 26.24 -2.59 10.82
CA VAL A 122 25.43 -3.81 10.72
C VAL A 122 24.49 -3.89 11.89
N GLN A 123 23.24 -4.26 11.62
CA GLN A 123 22.20 -4.46 12.64
C GLN A 123 21.46 -5.75 12.35
N ALA A 124 21.23 -6.56 13.40
CA ALA A 124 20.39 -7.74 13.34
C ALA A 124 18.99 -7.43 13.86
N MET A 125 17.99 -8.09 13.26
CA MET A 125 16.59 -7.99 13.66
C MET A 125 15.92 -9.36 13.55
N ILE A 126 14.93 -9.62 14.42
CA ILE A 126 14.01 -10.73 14.28
C ILE A 126 12.59 -10.17 14.29
N SER A 127 11.84 -10.42 13.23
CA SER A 127 10.41 -10.15 13.15
C SER A 127 9.65 -11.40 13.58
N PRO A 128 9.03 -11.45 14.77
CA PRO A 128 8.27 -12.61 15.21
C PRO A 128 6.99 -12.78 14.40
N TYR A 129 6.61 -14.03 14.16
CA TYR A 129 5.32 -14.40 13.62
C TYR A 129 4.39 -14.94 14.72
N THR A 130 3.11 -14.70 14.53
CA THR A 130 2.02 -15.28 15.33
C THR A 130 1.46 -16.52 14.62
N LYS A 131 1.05 -17.51 15.40
CA LYS A 131 0.42 -18.71 14.89
C LYS A 131 -1.08 -18.49 14.74
N PHE A 132 -1.61 -18.70 13.55
CA PHE A 132 -3.04 -18.62 13.25
C PHE A 132 -3.57 -20.01 12.89
N ALA A 133 -4.63 -20.44 13.58
CA ALA A 133 -5.38 -21.66 13.26
C ALA A 133 -6.68 -21.24 12.54
N ARG A 134 -6.61 -21.05 11.23
CA ARG A 134 -7.71 -20.50 10.43
C ARG A 134 -8.90 -21.46 10.33
N ALA A 135 -10.09 -20.88 10.13
CA ALA A 135 -11.34 -21.62 9.96
C ALA A 135 -11.37 -22.50 8.70
N ASP A 136 -10.52 -22.23 7.69
CA ASP A 136 -10.35 -23.05 6.50
C ASP A 136 -9.56 -24.36 6.74
N GLY A 137 -9.14 -24.61 7.99
CA GLY A 137 -8.39 -25.79 8.42
C GLY A 137 -6.88 -25.66 8.33
N HIS A 138 -6.33 -24.59 7.78
CA HIS A 138 -4.89 -24.35 7.73
C HIS A 138 -4.36 -23.72 9.01
N THR A 139 -3.14 -24.09 9.36
CA THR A 139 -2.37 -23.41 10.39
C THR A 139 -1.17 -22.75 9.75
N ILE A 140 -1.09 -21.42 9.87
CA ILE A 140 0.00 -20.63 9.31
C ILE A 140 0.70 -19.79 10.38
N TRP A 141 1.90 -19.34 10.05
CA TRP A 141 2.65 -18.35 10.81
C TRP A 141 2.77 -17.10 9.98
N ALA A 142 2.21 -16.00 10.48
CA ALA A 142 2.21 -14.71 9.80
C ALA A 142 2.43 -13.57 10.79
N HIS A 143 2.61 -12.37 10.30
CA HIS A 143 2.72 -11.19 11.14
C HIS A 143 1.37 -10.87 11.79
N MET A 144 1.37 -10.52 13.09
CA MET A 144 0.19 -9.94 13.74
C MET A 144 0.39 -8.42 13.77
N ASP A 145 -0.43 -7.70 13.02
CA ASP A 145 -0.41 -6.24 13.05
C ASP A 145 -0.86 -5.72 14.42
N GLU A 146 -0.03 -4.86 15.00
CA GLU A 146 -0.25 -4.17 16.27
C GLU A 146 -0.37 -2.66 16.07
N TRP A 147 -0.98 -2.24 14.97
CA TRP A 147 -1.23 -0.86 14.55
C TRP A 147 0.00 -0.11 13.98
N GLU A 148 1.02 -0.81 13.51
CA GLU A 148 2.15 -0.22 12.78
C GLU A 148 1.93 -0.13 11.27
N GLY A 149 0.98 -0.90 10.72
CA GLY A 149 0.71 -0.98 9.29
C GLY A 149 1.84 -1.69 8.53
N GLN A 150 2.20 -1.20 7.35
CA GLN A 150 3.20 -1.83 6.45
C GLN A 150 4.65 -1.82 6.96
N ARG A 151 4.92 -1.33 8.18
CA ARG A 151 6.30 -1.08 8.66
C ARG A 151 6.93 -2.30 9.33
N PHE A 152 7.21 -3.38 8.57
CA PHE A 152 7.80 -4.62 9.12
C PHE A 152 9.03 -4.38 10.00
N ASN A 153 9.82 -3.35 9.71
CA ASN A 153 11.04 -2.99 10.44
C ASN A 153 10.79 -2.14 11.70
N MET A 154 9.53 -1.81 12.00
CA MET A 154 9.11 -1.04 13.17
C MET A 154 8.00 -1.73 13.98
N ALA A 155 7.57 -2.92 13.55
CA ALA A 155 6.48 -3.65 14.18
C ALA A 155 6.74 -3.89 15.68
N PRO A 156 5.75 -3.68 16.56
CA PRO A 156 5.85 -4.01 17.98
C PRO A 156 6.27 -5.44 18.21
N GLY A 157 7.02 -5.68 19.28
CA GLY A 157 7.51 -7.03 19.59
C GLY A 157 8.70 -7.49 18.74
N THR A 158 9.10 -6.73 17.71
CA THR A 158 10.32 -6.98 16.93
C THR A 158 11.55 -6.89 17.82
N LEU A 159 12.45 -7.86 17.67
CA LEU A 159 13.69 -8.00 18.44
C LEU A 159 14.85 -7.39 17.66
N VAL A 160 15.60 -6.46 18.26
CA VAL A 160 16.69 -5.75 17.55
C VAL A 160 17.99 -5.76 18.35
N SER A 161 19.12 -5.87 17.63
CA SER A 161 20.45 -5.71 18.20
C SER A 161 20.88 -4.23 18.24
N ASP A 162 21.97 -3.94 18.95
CA ASP A 162 22.69 -2.70 18.74
C ASP A 162 23.35 -2.66 17.35
N VAL A 163 23.56 -1.44 16.84
CA VAL A 163 24.30 -1.20 15.62
C VAL A 163 25.81 -1.37 15.88
N ARG A 164 26.49 -2.11 15.02
CA ARG A 164 27.93 -2.34 15.15
C ARG A 164 28.65 -2.01 13.84
N ARG A 165 29.72 -1.20 13.92
CA ARG A 165 30.62 -1.01 12.78
C ARG A 165 31.57 -2.19 12.68
N MET A 166 31.68 -2.80 11.51
CA MET A 166 32.58 -3.92 11.25
C MET A 166 32.93 -4.04 9.77
N HIS A 167 34.09 -4.67 9.51
CA HIS A 167 34.43 -5.09 8.16
C HIS A 167 33.72 -6.39 7.82
N VAL A 168 33.05 -6.42 6.68
CA VAL A 168 32.35 -7.61 6.15
C VAL A 168 32.97 -7.96 4.80
N ASP A 169 33.51 -9.16 4.68
CA ASP A 169 33.92 -9.76 3.41
C ASP A 169 33.11 -11.06 3.22
N PRO A 170 32.01 -11.03 2.44
CA PRO A 170 31.11 -12.17 2.35
C PRO A 170 31.70 -13.41 1.67
N ARG A 171 32.85 -13.27 1.00
CA ARG A 171 33.57 -14.37 0.33
C ARG A 171 34.58 -15.06 1.25
N ARG A 172 34.84 -14.48 2.42
CA ARG A 172 35.76 -15.02 3.41
C ARG A 172 34.99 -15.76 4.49
N GLU A 173 35.45 -16.96 4.85
CA GLU A 173 34.89 -17.67 6.00
C GLU A 173 35.02 -16.84 7.28
N SER A 174 33.89 -16.46 7.84
CA SER A 174 33.84 -15.73 9.11
C SER A 174 32.50 -15.94 9.80
N THR A 175 32.49 -15.89 11.12
CA THR A 175 31.27 -15.90 11.94
C THR A 175 31.15 -14.59 12.68
N LEU A 176 30.13 -13.80 12.33
CA LEU A 176 29.84 -12.51 12.94
C LEU A 176 28.64 -12.65 13.88
N ARG A 177 28.85 -12.43 15.18
CA ARG A 177 27.84 -12.70 16.21
C ARG A 177 27.14 -11.44 16.64
N PHE A 178 25.80 -11.49 16.72
CA PHE A 178 24.92 -10.45 17.21
C PHE A 178 24.11 -10.98 18.39
N THR A 179 23.92 -10.13 19.38
CA THR A 179 23.02 -10.38 20.49
C THR A 179 21.87 -9.39 20.41
N ILE A 180 20.65 -9.87 20.50
CA ILE A 180 19.47 -9.01 20.61
C ILE A 180 19.55 -8.21 21.91
N ALA A 181 19.40 -6.90 21.80
CA ALA A 181 19.54 -5.96 22.91
C ALA A 181 18.19 -5.47 23.46
N ARG A 182 17.16 -5.37 22.60
CA ARG A 182 15.84 -4.85 23.00
C ARG A 182 14.70 -5.38 22.13
N VAL A 183 13.49 -5.19 22.65
CA VAL A 183 12.21 -5.40 21.96
C VAL A 183 11.67 -4.04 21.55
N LEU A 184 11.10 -3.91 20.34
CA LEU A 184 10.43 -2.68 19.93
C LEU A 184 9.12 -2.50 20.73
N PRO A 185 8.82 -1.28 21.18
CA PRO A 185 7.64 -1.00 22.00
C PRO A 185 6.36 -0.99 21.14
N GLU A 186 5.22 -0.97 21.83
CA GLU A 186 3.91 -0.76 21.23
C GLU A 186 3.81 0.58 20.48
N VAL A 187 2.98 0.61 19.43
CA VAL A 187 2.69 1.84 18.70
C VAL A 187 1.95 2.83 19.60
N GLN A 188 2.44 4.05 19.62
CA GLN A 188 1.77 5.13 20.36
C GLN A 188 0.61 5.66 19.51
N VAL A 189 -0.62 5.29 19.89
CA VAL A 189 -1.83 5.83 19.27
C VAL A 189 -2.00 7.29 19.72
N PRO A 190 -2.09 8.26 18.79
CA PRO A 190 -2.32 9.65 19.18
C PRO A 190 -3.64 9.79 19.97
N PRO A 191 -3.69 10.66 20.99
CA PRO A 191 -4.91 10.84 21.77
C PRO A 191 -6.03 11.46 20.94
N ASP A 192 -7.26 11.18 21.34
CA ASP A 192 -8.44 11.85 20.82
C ASP A 192 -8.42 13.35 21.13
N ASN A 193 -9.04 14.12 20.27
CA ASN A 193 -9.27 15.54 20.50
C ASN A 193 -10.72 15.92 20.15
N GLN A 194 -11.03 17.19 20.16
CA GLN A 194 -12.38 17.69 19.86
C GLN A 194 -12.90 17.19 18.51
N TYR A 195 -12.07 17.12 17.48
CA TYR A 195 -12.47 16.79 16.11
C TYR A 195 -12.11 15.35 15.70
N VAL A 196 -11.04 14.78 16.24
CA VAL A 196 -10.53 13.48 15.80
C VAL A 196 -10.73 12.44 16.87
N LYS A 197 -11.41 11.36 16.54
CA LYS A 197 -11.64 10.18 17.39
C LYS A 197 -11.04 8.95 16.76
N ARG A 198 -10.48 8.05 17.59
CA ARG A 198 -9.87 6.80 17.14
C ARG A 198 -10.58 5.62 17.77
N ILE A 199 -11.02 4.74 16.91
CA ILE A 199 -11.83 3.58 17.29
C ILE A 199 -11.03 2.32 17.02
N ARG A 200 -11.10 1.38 17.96
CA ARG A 200 -10.62 0.00 17.79
C ARG A 200 -11.66 -0.94 18.36
N ILE A 201 -12.17 -1.85 17.55
CA ILE A 201 -13.13 -2.87 17.96
C ILE A 201 -12.56 -4.24 17.68
N GLN A 202 -12.83 -5.22 18.53
CA GLN A 202 -12.54 -6.62 18.19
C GLN A 202 -13.63 -7.12 17.25
N SER A 203 -13.22 -7.59 16.07
CA SER A 203 -14.10 -8.24 15.12
C SER A 203 -14.36 -9.69 15.55
N LYS A 204 -15.62 -10.06 15.72
CA LYS A 204 -16.02 -11.46 15.99
C LYS A 204 -15.83 -12.32 14.75
N ILE A 205 -16.22 -11.81 13.60
CA ILE A 205 -16.13 -12.48 12.30
C ILE A 205 -14.67 -12.85 12.00
N LEU A 206 -13.76 -11.88 12.07
CA LEU A 206 -12.33 -12.10 11.80
C LEU A 206 -11.68 -12.95 12.89
N THR A 207 -12.02 -12.74 14.16
CA THR A 207 -11.49 -13.55 15.28
C THR A 207 -11.84 -15.03 15.10
N GLN A 208 -13.08 -15.32 14.70
CA GLN A 208 -13.50 -16.70 14.41
C GLN A 208 -12.75 -17.29 13.22
N TRP A 209 -12.55 -16.53 12.17
CA TRP A 209 -11.88 -17.01 10.96
C TRP A 209 -10.37 -17.23 11.18
N TRP A 210 -9.68 -16.28 11.83
CA TRP A 210 -8.24 -16.36 12.09
C TRP A 210 -7.86 -17.28 13.27
N GLY A 211 -8.83 -17.64 14.14
CA GLY A 211 -8.56 -18.38 15.37
C GLY A 211 -7.69 -17.61 16.36
N HIS A 212 -7.69 -16.28 16.27
CA HIS A 212 -6.92 -15.33 17.07
C HIS A 212 -7.70 -14.03 17.19
N PRO A 213 -7.62 -13.28 18.32
CA PRO A 213 -8.26 -11.98 18.43
C PRO A 213 -7.82 -11.03 17.31
N MET A 214 -8.77 -10.60 16.49
CA MET A 214 -8.54 -9.68 15.36
C MET A 214 -9.33 -8.39 15.56
N TYR A 215 -8.78 -7.29 15.08
CA TYR A 215 -9.34 -5.96 15.32
C TYR A 215 -9.54 -5.19 14.02
N LEU A 216 -10.59 -4.40 14.01
CA LEU A 216 -10.85 -3.35 13.03
C LEU A 216 -10.83 -2.00 13.73
N GLY A 217 -10.61 -0.95 12.98
CA GLY A 217 -10.62 0.39 13.55
C GLY A 217 -11.10 1.46 12.60
N ALA A 218 -11.14 2.68 13.12
CA ALA A 218 -11.42 3.86 12.33
C ALA A 218 -10.78 5.10 12.96
N THR A 219 -10.41 6.05 12.11
CA THR A 219 -10.16 7.42 12.53
C THR A 219 -11.29 8.29 12.01
N VAL A 220 -12.03 8.91 12.93
CA VAL A 220 -13.23 9.72 12.64
C VAL A 220 -12.87 11.19 12.78
N LEU A 221 -13.15 11.99 11.76
CA LEU A 221 -13.04 13.45 11.77
C LEU A 221 -14.44 14.06 11.82
N LEU A 222 -14.75 14.73 12.91
CA LEU A 222 -16.02 15.37 13.18
C LEU A 222 -16.08 16.77 12.58
N PRO A 223 -17.24 17.24 12.09
CA PRO A 223 -17.41 18.60 11.59
C PRO A 223 -17.37 19.63 12.73
N LYS A 224 -17.06 20.88 12.37
CA LYS A 224 -17.20 22.01 13.29
C LYS A 224 -18.64 22.09 13.79
N GLY A 225 -18.83 22.36 15.08
CA GLY A 225 -20.15 22.48 15.69
C GLY A 225 -20.84 21.15 16.00
N TYR A 226 -20.13 20.03 15.90
CA TYR A 226 -20.71 18.71 16.15
C TYR A 226 -21.37 18.60 17.53
N ASP A 227 -20.72 19.05 18.57
CA ASP A 227 -21.21 18.95 19.95
C ASP A 227 -22.29 20.01 20.26
N GLU A 228 -22.26 21.15 19.57
CA GLU A 228 -23.24 22.23 19.71
C GLU A 228 -24.59 21.92 19.05
N HIS A 229 -24.64 20.94 18.13
CA HIS A 229 -25.83 20.54 17.40
C HIS A 229 -26.16 19.05 17.62
N PRO A 230 -26.58 18.64 18.83
CA PRO A 230 -26.70 17.22 19.20
C PRO A 230 -27.79 16.44 18.44
N ASP A 231 -28.77 17.13 17.86
CA ASP A 231 -29.88 16.51 17.12
C ASP A 231 -29.59 16.37 15.60
N VAL A 232 -28.47 16.92 15.12
CA VAL A 232 -28.12 16.89 13.69
C VAL A 232 -27.41 15.58 13.35
N HIS A 233 -27.87 14.94 12.27
CA HIS A 233 -27.19 13.81 11.63
C HIS A 233 -26.49 14.29 10.36
N TYR A 234 -25.38 13.68 10.03
CA TYR A 234 -24.44 14.13 9.00
C TYR A 234 -24.26 13.09 7.90
N PRO A 235 -24.11 13.51 6.65
CA PRO A 235 -23.59 12.62 5.62
C PRO A 235 -22.14 12.25 5.95
N VAL A 236 -21.72 11.10 5.43
CA VAL A 236 -20.39 10.55 5.71
C VAL A 236 -19.60 10.32 4.45
N VAL A 237 -18.32 10.69 4.48
CA VAL A 237 -17.32 10.28 3.49
C VAL A 237 -16.44 9.20 4.10
N TRP A 238 -16.44 8.02 3.46
CA TRP A 238 -15.58 6.89 3.82
C TRP A 238 -14.30 6.97 3.00
N GLU A 239 -13.22 7.37 3.65
CA GLU A 239 -11.89 7.44 3.05
C GLU A 239 -11.18 6.10 3.19
N GLN A 240 -10.72 5.56 2.06
CA GLN A 240 -10.00 4.30 1.95
C GLN A 240 -8.51 4.55 1.73
N GLY A 241 -7.66 3.60 2.08
CA GLY A 241 -6.22 3.64 1.82
C GLY A 241 -5.41 2.86 2.83
N HIS A 242 -4.12 2.82 2.62
CA HIS A 242 -3.20 2.14 3.52
C HIS A 242 -3.38 2.57 4.98
N PHE A 243 -3.16 1.61 5.87
CA PHE A 243 -3.25 1.83 7.30
C PHE A 243 -2.47 3.07 7.75
N THR A 244 -3.15 3.97 8.44
CA THR A 244 -2.52 5.11 9.11
C THR A 244 -3.39 5.62 10.24
N LEU A 245 -2.76 6.01 11.35
CA LEU A 245 -3.43 6.66 12.49
C LEU A 245 -3.65 8.17 12.29
N SER A 246 -3.28 8.71 11.13
CA SER A 246 -3.57 10.09 10.76
C SER A 246 -5.07 10.30 10.56
N ALA A 247 -5.55 11.50 10.87
CA ALA A 247 -6.94 11.85 10.60
C ALA A 247 -7.23 11.87 9.09
N PRO A 248 -8.51 11.64 8.69
CA PRO A 248 -8.94 11.76 7.31
C PRO A 248 -8.45 13.06 6.64
N PHE A 249 -8.08 12.97 5.36
CA PHE A 249 -7.53 14.07 4.55
C PHE A 249 -6.32 14.77 5.20
N GLY A 250 -5.61 14.10 6.10
CA GLY A 250 -4.46 14.65 6.81
C GLY A 250 -4.78 15.80 7.76
N PHE A 251 -6.05 15.92 8.22
CA PHE A 251 -6.46 16.95 9.18
C PHE A 251 -5.59 16.94 10.42
N THR A 252 -5.15 18.13 10.86
CA THR A 252 -4.39 18.31 12.10
C THR A 252 -4.68 19.67 12.72
N LEU A 253 -4.69 19.73 14.05
CA LEU A 253 -4.74 20.99 14.79
C LEU A 253 -3.37 21.66 14.91
N ASP A 254 -2.30 20.93 14.60
CA ASP A 254 -0.94 21.47 14.65
C ASP A 254 -0.76 22.61 13.64
N SER A 255 -0.13 23.68 14.10
CA SER A 255 0.12 24.86 13.31
C SER A 255 1.47 24.85 12.56
N THR A 256 2.18 23.73 12.60
CA THR A 256 3.45 23.60 11.89
C THR A 256 3.26 23.85 10.40
N SER A 257 3.94 24.85 9.87
CA SER A 257 3.95 25.13 8.45
C SER A 257 4.63 24.00 7.68
N GLU A 258 4.09 23.70 6.51
CA GLU A 258 4.74 22.81 5.54
C GLU A 258 6.13 23.36 5.17
N SER A 259 7.15 22.50 5.10
CA SER A 259 8.48 22.96 4.65
C SER A 259 8.44 23.38 3.18
N PRO A 260 9.34 24.27 2.73
CA PRO A 260 9.41 24.66 1.32
C PRO A 260 9.58 23.46 0.38
N GLU A 261 10.36 22.46 0.80
CA GLU A 261 10.63 21.23 0.04
C GLU A 261 9.37 20.38 -0.07
N ALA A 262 8.66 20.15 1.05
CA ALA A 262 7.40 19.39 1.05
C ALA A 262 6.31 20.10 0.22
N ARG A 263 6.29 21.46 0.24
CA ARG A 263 5.39 22.24 -0.60
C ARG A 263 5.72 22.08 -2.08
N GLN A 264 7.00 22.13 -2.43
CA GLN A 264 7.44 21.96 -3.82
C GLN A 264 7.09 20.56 -4.32
N GLU A 265 7.38 19.53 -3.55
CA GLU A 265 7.01 18.14 -3.88
C GLU A 265 5.50 17.99 -4.07
N ARG A 266 4.69 18.55 -3.19
CA ARG A 266 3.23 18.53 -3.31
C ARG A 266 2.75 19.20 -4.60
N ILE A 267 3.30 20.36 -4.97
CA ILE A 267 2.95 21.09 -6.19
C ILE A 267 3.34 20.29 -7.44
N GLU A 268 4.48 19.66 -7.43
CA GLU A 268 4.98 18.88 -8.57
C GLU A 268 4.20 17.60 -8.79
N ARG A 269 3.96 16.84 -7.71
CA ARG A 269 3.23 15.57 -7.77
C ARG A 269 1.74 15.74 -7.97
N THR A 270 1.13 16.72 -7.33
CA THR A 270 -0.33 16.79 -7.17
C THR A 270 -0.85 18.17 -7.48
N THR A 271 -1.21 18.41 -8.72
CA THR A 271 -1.95 19.63 -9.10
C THR A 271 -3.29 19.62 -8.35
N GLY A 272 -3.56 20.65 -7.55
CA GLY A 272 -4.83 20.81 -6.84
C GLY A 272 -4.84 20.39 -5.37
N ARG A 273 -3.89 19.58 -4.87
CA ARG A 273 -3.82 19.28 -3.44
C ARG A 273 -3.49 20.51 -2.60
N GLU A 274 -4.25 20.68 -1.54
CA GLU A 274 -4.01 21.68 -0.52
C GLU A 274 -3.08 21.17 0.59
N SER A 275 -2.46 22.09 1.33
CA SER A 275 -1.71 21.74 2.53
C SER A 275 -2.66 21.35 3.67
N ARG A 276 -2.14 20.65 4.68
CA ARG A 276 -2.91 20.32 5.89
C ARG A 276 -3.48 21.56 6.58
N ALA A 277 -2.76 22.68 6.55
CA ALA A 277 -3.20 23.95 7.13
C ALA A 277 -4.38 24.55 6.35
N GLU A 278 -4.33 24.52 5.01
CA GLU A 278 -5.42 25.00 4.14
C GLU A 278 -6.66 24.11 4.30
N PHE A 279 -6.49 22.78 4.34
CA PHE A 279 -7.59 21.86 4.59
C PHE A 279 -8.25 22.13 5.95
N ARG A 280 -7.46 22.24 7.03
CA ARG A 280 -7.97 22.62 8.36
C ARG A 280 -8.74 23.92 8.34
N GLN A 281 -8.21 24.95 7.68
CA GLN A 281 -8.89 26.24 7.55
C GLN A 281 -10.25 26.10 6.85
N SER A 282 -10.29 25.33 5.78
CA SER A 282 -11.52 25.00 5.05
C SER A 282 -12.51 24.25 5.94
N TRP A 283 -12.08 23.14 6.56
CA TRP A 283 -12.91 22.28 7.40
C TRP A 283 -13.56 23.02 8.58
N LEU A 284 -12.83 23.96 9.16
CA LEU A 284 -13.30 24.75 10.30
C LEU A 284 -14.01 26.06 9.91
N SER A 285 -14.14 26.38 8.62
CA SER A 285 -14.84 27.59 8.18
C SER A 285 -16.36 27.47 8.30
N GLU A 286 -17.04 28.63 8.45
CA GLU A 286 -18.52 28.65 8.58
C GLU A 286 -19.24 28.15 7.35
N SER A 287 -18.68 28.35 6.15
CA SER A 287 -19.30 27.97 4.88
C SER A 287 -18.99 26.55 4.42
N PHE A 288 -18.23 25.76 5.20
CA PHE A 288 -17.86 24.41 4.81
C PHE A 288 -19.03 23.44 5.10
N PRO A 289 -19.34 22.50 4.20
CA PRO A 289 -20.39 21.52 4.46
C PRO A 289 -20.06 20.66 5.68
N ARG A 290 -21.04 20.47 6.57
CA ARG A 290 -20.86 19.66 7.77
C ARG A 290 -21.04 18.18 7.40
N MET A 291 -19.92 17.47 7.30
CA MET A 291 -19.89 16.03 7.03
C MET A 291 -19.00 15.34 8.07
N ILE A 292 -19.23 14.07 8.33
CA ILE A 292 -18.27 13.24 9.05
C ILE A 292 -17.36 12.60 8.04
N ALA A 293 -16.04 12.64 8.26
CA ALA A 293 -15.10 11.89 7.45
C ALA A 293 -14.54 10.73 8.28
N ILE A 294 -14.55 9.52 7.72
CA ILE A 294 -14.10 8.30 8.40
C ILE A 294 -13.10 7.57 7.53
N ARG A 295 -11.89 7.36 8.08
CA ARG A 295 -10.93 6.43 7.49
C ARG A 295 -11.06 5.11 8.23
N ILE A 296 -11.38 4.05 7.52
CA ILE A 296 -11.43 2.70 8.10
C ILE A 296 -10.03 2.09 8.14
N LEU A 297 -9.79 1.24 9.15
CA LEU A 297 -8.51 0.59 9.41
C LEU A 297 -8.76 -0.91 9.53
N HIS A 298 -8.22 -1.68 8.59
CA HIS A 298 -8.45 -3.11 8.47
C HIS A 298 -7.16 -3.90 8.17
N PRO A 299 -6.11 -3.73 9.03
CA PRO A 299 -4.83 -4.37 8.80
C PRO A 299 -4.94 -5.88 8.81
N SER A 300 -4.17 -6.54 7.95
CA SER A 300 -4.14 -8.00 7.81
C SER A 300 -2.79 -8.59 8.26
N PRO A 301 -2.71 -9.90 8.54
CA PRO A 301 -1.44 -10.57 8.87
C PRO A 301 -0.40 -10.62 7.73
N TYR A 302 -0.62 -9.91 6.64
CA TYR A 302 0.30 -9.78 5.51
C TYR A 302 0.94 -8.39 5.40
N TYR A 303 1.02 -7.63 6.51
CA TYR A 303 1.61 -6.28 6.61
C TYR A 303 0.90 -5.20 5.79
N ASP A 304 -0.37 -5.38 5.43
CA ASP A 304 -1.15 -4.36 4.76
C ASP A 304 -2.64 -4.49 5.05
N ASP A 305 -3.40 -3.63 4.39
CA ASP A 305 -4.85 -3.65 4.44
C ASP A 305 -5.41 -4.88 3.72
N SER A 306 -6.65 -5.20 4.03
CA SER A 306 -7.35 -6.34 3.45
C SER A 306 -8.00 -6.05 2.09
N TYR A 307 -7.80 -4.85 1.54
CA TYR A 307 -8.52 -4.34 0.36
C TYR A 307 -10.05 -4.23 0.56
N ALA A 308 -10.50 -4.24 1.81
CA ALA A 308 -11.90 -4.14 2.22
C ALA A 308 -12.83 -5.21 1.60
N VAL A 309 -12.30 -6.36 1.20
CA VAL A 309 -13.04 -7.46 0.56
C VAL A 309 -12.88 -8.78 1.29
N ASN A 310 -13.81 -9.71 1.05
CA ASN A 310 -13.63 -11.10 1.45
C ASN A 310 -12.63 -11.77 0.52
N SER A 311 -11.65 -12.47 1.07
CA SER A 311 -10.67 -13.22 0.29
C SER A 311 -10.33 -14.57 0.90
N ALA A 312 -9.77 -15.45 0.08
CA ALA A 312 -9.44 -16.81 0.52
C ALA A 312 -8.33 -16.83 1.59
N ASN A 313 -7.35 -15.92 1.50
CA ASN A 313 -6.22 -15.88 2.42
C ASN A 313 -6.45 -14.94 3.61
N ASN A 314 -7.06 -13.76 3.40
CA ASN A 314 -7.33 -12.81 4.47
C ASN A 314 -8.63 -13.13 5.23
N GLY A 315 -9.54 -13.90 4.62
CA GLY A 315 -10.84 -14.20 5.21
C GLY A 315 -11.89 -13.11 4.98
N PRO A 316 -12.95 -13.06 5.79
CA PRO A 316 -14.15 -12.26 5.53
C PRO A 316 -14.02 -10.80 6.00
N TYR A 317 -13.00 -10.06 5.55
CA TYR A 317 -12.82 -8.66 5.93
C TYR A 317 -13.93 -7.75 5.39
N GLY A 318 -14.39 -7.98 4.15
CA GLY A 318 -15.52 -7.24 3.60
C GLY A 318 -16.76 -7.38 4.47
N ASP A 319 -17.11 -8.60 4.87
CA ASP A 319 -18.23 -8.85 5.79
C ASP A 319 -18.02 -8.19 7.15
N ALA A 320 -16.83 -8.27 7.72
CA ALA A 320 -16.53 -7.67 9.01
C ALA A 320 -16.64 -6.12 8.96
N ILE A 321 -16.19 -5.50 7.87
CA ILE A 321 -16.36 -4.06 7.66
C ILE A 321 -17.84 -3.70 7.53
N MET A 322 -18.60 -4.41 6.68
CA MET A 322 -19.98 -4.09 6.39
C MET A 322 -20.95 -4.45 7.53
N GLN A 323 -20.68 -5.53 8.29
CA GLN A 323 -21.60 -6.06 9.30
C GLN A 323 -21.21 -5.70 10.75
N GLU A 324 -19.96 -5.32 11.01
CA GLU A 324 -19.50 -4.99 12.35
C GLU A 324 -19.02 -3.53 12.45
N LEU A 325 -18.04 -3.11 11.62
CA LEU A 325 -17.40 -1.79 11.77
C LEU A 325 -18.33 -0.64 11.37
N ILE A 326 -18.92 -0.69 10.17
CA ILE A 326 -19.81 0.39 9.69
C ILE A 326 -21.03 0.54 10.60
N PRO A 327 -21.77 -0.53 10.98
CA PRO A 327 -22.88 -0.42 11.92
C PRO A 327 -22.47 0.15 13.28
N TYR A 328 -21.31 -0.26 13.81
CA TYR A 328 -20.77 0.30 15.06
C TYR A 328 -20.56 1.82 14.94
N LEU A 329 -19.96 2.28 13.84
CA LEU A 329 -19.68 3.70 13.62
C LEU A 329 -20.96 4.50 13.41
N GLU A 330 -21.95 3.95 12.72
CA GLU A 330 -23.28 4.59 12.52
C GLU A 330 -24.10 4.68 13.82
N GLU A 331 -23.94 3.73 14.75
CA GLU A 331 -24.57 3.76 16.06
C GLU A 331 -23.93 4.81 17.00
N HIS A 332 -22.61 4.97 16.93
CA HIS A 332 -21.87 5.82 17.88
C HIS A 332 -21.68 7.25 17.40
N TYR A 333 -21.81 7.48 16.10
CA TYR A 333 -21.70 8.82 15.50
C TYR A 333 -23.00 9.14 14.76
N ARG A 334 -23.41 10.38 14.79
CA ARG A 334 -24.66 10.86 14.14
C ARG A 334 -24.55 10.88 12.62
N VAL A 335 -24.37 9.70 12.03
CA VAL A 335 -24.33 9.48 10.58
C VAL A 335 -25.76 9.32 10.07
N ILE A 336 -26.05 9.82 8.87
CA ILE A 336 -27.28 9.52 8.15
C ILE A 336 -27.13 8.11 7.53
N PRO A 337 -27.80 7.07 8.06
CA PRO A 337 -27.58 5.68 7.64
C PRO A 337 -28.40 5.36 6.36
N LYS A 338 -28.23 6.18 5.32
CA LYS A 338 -28.95 6.05 4.04
C LYS A 338 -27.98 6.08 2.87
N PRO A 339 -28.25 5.30 1.79
CA PRO A 339 -27.32 5.18 0.66
C PRO A 339 -26.86 6.52 0.10
N TYR A 340 -27.80 7.46 -0.16
CA TYR A 340 -27.47 8.77 -0.74
C TYR A 340 -26.48 9.59 0.08
N ALA A 341 -26.39 9.33 1.39
CA ALA A 341 -25.54 10.08 2.34
C ALA A 341 -24.20 9.39 2.66
N ARG A 342 -23.94 8.21 2.10
CA ARG A 342 -22.69 7.45 2.24
C ARG A 342 -21.89 7.55 0.96
N VAL A 343 -20.81 8.29 0.96
CA VAL A 343 -19.92 8.41 -0.21
C VAL A 343 -18.52 7.89 0.10
N LEU A 344 -17.83 7.45 -0.93
CA LEU A 344 -16.52 6.80 -0.85
C LEU A 344 -15.47 7.64 -1.56
N THR A 345 -14.24 7.57 -1.05
CA THR A 345 -13.05 8.09 -1.76
C THR A 345 -11.80 7.34 -1.34
N GLY A 346 -10.78 7.42 -2.16
CA GLY A 346 -9.46 6.89 -1.89
C GLY A 346 -8.55 7.00 -3.09
N GLY A 347 -7.25 6.86 -2.85
CA GLY A 347 -6.22 6.88 -3.90
C GLY A 347 -5.33 5.64 -3.84
N SER A 348 -4.83 5.17 -4.99
CA SER A 348 -3.99 3.97 -5.10
C SER A 348 -4.74 2.75 -4.57
N THR A 349 -4.22 2.03 -3.59
CA THR A 349 -4.94 0.98 -2.87
C THR A 349 -6.33 1.43 -2.42
N GLY A 350 -6.44 2.60 -1.79
CA GLY A 350 -7.75 3.14 -1.40
C GLY A 350 -8.65 3.52 -2.59
N GLY A 351 -8.07 3.80 -3.74
CA GLY A 351 -8.80 3.98 -4.99
C GLY A 351 -9.49 2.68 -5.42
N TRP A 352 -8.75 1.57 -5.39
CA TRP A 352 -9.32 0.25 -5.67
C TRP A 352 -10.39 -0.13 -4.63
N GLU A 353 -10.11 0.05 -3.35
CA GLU A 353 -11.02 -0.26 -2.24
C GLU A 353 -12.33 0.53 -2.34
N SER A 354 -12.25 1.83 -2.57
CA SER A 354 -13.44 2.69 -2.71
C SER A 354 -14.30 2.31 -3.91
N LEU A 355 -13.66 1.93 -5.02
CA LEU A 355 -14.35 1.45 -6.21
C LEU A 355 -14.96 0.06 -5.97
N ALA A 356 -14.22 -0.85 -5.35
CA ALA A 356 -14.67 -2.19 -5.01
C ALA A 356 -15.90 -2.17 -4.10
N LEU A 357 -15.85 -1.39 -3.01
CA LEU A 357 -16.99 -1.21 -2.11
C LEU A 357 -18.23 -0.68 -2.85
N GLN A 358 -18.06 0.31 -3.74
CA GLN A 358 -19.18 0.83 -4.54
C GLN A 358 -19.74 -0.23 -5.50
N VAL A 359 -18.88 -1.02 -6.13
CA VAL A 359 -19.27 -1.99 -7.17
C VAL A 359 -19.93 -3.24 -6.56
N TRP A 360 -19.43 -3.73 -5.43
CA TRP A 360 -19.99 -4.91 -4.77
C TRP A 360 -21.16 -4.59 -3.82
N HIS A 361 -21.31 -3.32 -3.40
CA HIS A 361 -22.44 -2.84 -2.60
C HIS A 361 -23.13 -1.63 -3.26
N PRO A 362 -23.67 -1.81 -4.49
CA PRO A 362 -24.12 -0.71 -5.34
C PRO A 362 -25.33 0.04 -4.80
N ASP A 363 -26.16 -0.60 -3.99
CA ASP A 363 -27.34 -0.06 -3.33
C ASP A 363 -27.06 0.51 -1.93
N PHE A 364 -25.85 0.27 -1.37
CA PHE A 364 -25.47 0.73 -0.04
C PHE A 364 -24.79 2.10 -0.05
N PHE A 365 -23.95 2.39 -1.07
CA PHE A 365 -23.21 3.64 -1.21
C PHE A 365 -23.81 4.54 -2.29
N GLY A 366 -23.71 5.86 -2.07
CA GLY A 366 -24.27 6.90 -2.94
C GLY A 366 -23.34 7.38 -4.05
N GLY A 367 -22.07 6.98 -4.02
CA GLY A 367 -21.08 7.32 -5.03
C GLY A 367 -19.64 7.17 -4.54
N THR A 368 -18.71 7.00 -5.49
CA THR A 368 -17.28 6.95 -5.24
C THR A 368 -16.50 7.94 -6.10
N TRP A 369 -15.57 8.63 -5.49
CA TRP A 369 -14.55 9.47 -6.14
C TRP A 369 -13.20 8.76 -5.96
N THR A 370 -12.81 8.03 -6.98
CA THR A 370 -11.69 7.09 -6.99
C THR A 370 -10.50 7.70 -7.70
N PHE A 371 -9.35 7.77 -7.03
CA PHE A 371 -8.14 8.39 -7.56
C PHE A 371 -7.08 7.33 -7.86
N TYR A 372 -6.52 7.36 -9.09
CA TYR A 372 -5.41 6.50 -9.53
C TYR A 372 -5.44 5.10 -8.89
N PRO A 373 -6.57 4.36 -9.03
CA PRO A 373 -6.76 3.09 -8.34
C PRO A 373 -5.72 2.06 -8.77
N ASP A 374 -5.36 1.16 -7.87
CA ASP A 374 -4.61 -0.06 -8.19
C ASP A 374 -5.31 -0.83 -9.33
N PRO A 375 -4.66 -1.82 -9.98
CA PRO A 375 -5.15 -2.40 -11.23
C PRO A 375 -6.61 -2.84 -11.16
N VAL A 376 -7.49 -2.11 -11.85
CA VAL A 376 -8.93 -2.38 -11.95
C VAL A 376 -9.31 -3.28 -13.13
N ASP A 377 -8.32 -3.67 -13.93
CA ASP A 377 -8.44 -4.62 -15.05
C ASP A 377 -7.12 -5.42 -15.15
N PHE A 378 -7.16 -6.68 -14.85
CA PHE A 378 -5.96 -7.51 -14.78
C PHE A 378 -5.38 -7.91 -16.17
N ARG A 379 -5.96 -7.45 -17.26
CA ARG A 379 -5.29 -7.40 -18.57
C ARG A 379 -4.20 -6.32 -18.61
N ARG A 380 -4.22 -5.43 -17.61
CA ARG A 380 -3.24 -4.38 -17.33
C ARG A 380 -2.94 -4.33 -15.83
N TYR A 381 -2.52 -5.48 -15.31
CA TYR A 381 -1.96 -5.58 -13.96
C TYR A 381 -0.60 -4.90 -14.00
N GLU A 382 -0.60 -3.56 -13.76
CA GLU A 382 0.44 -2.66 -14.23
C GLU A 382 0.67 -2.85 -15.76
N GLN A 383 1.76 -3.51 -16.13
CA GLN A 383 2.05 -3.84 -17.56
C GLN A 383 1.85 -5.31 -17.93
N VAL A 384 1.45 -6.16 -16.97
CA VAL A 384 1.24 -7.59 -17.21
C VAL A 384 -0.21 -7.87 -17.62
N ASN A 385 -0.42 -8.61 -18.67
CA ASN A 385 -1.71 -9.24 -18.91
C ASN A 385 -1.70 -10.62 -18.25
N VAL A 386 -2.21 -10.72 -17.02
CA VAL A 386 -2.14 -11.98 -16.25
C VAL A 386 -2.87 -13.15 -16.92
N TYR A 387 -3.81 -12.88 -17.83
CA TYR A 387 -4.58 -13.90 -18.53
C TYR A 387 -3.94 -14.40 -19.84
N LYS A 388 -2.99 -13.63 -20.40
CA LYS A 388 -2.42 -13.93 -21.74
C LYS A 388 -0.90 -14.03 -21.75
N ASP A 389 -0.21 -13.24 -20.91
CA ASP A 389 1.24 -13.29 -20.86
C ASP A 389 1.69 -14.61 -20.24
N THR A 390 2.81 -15.13 -20.70
CA THR A 390 3.42 -16.34 -20.14
C THR A 390 4.49 -16.02 -19.10
N ASN A 391 4.94 -14.77 -19.07
CA ASN A 391 6.00 -14.30 -18.17
C ASN A 391 5.74 -12.87 -17.70
N ALA A 392 5.88 -12.67 -16.39
CA ALA A 392 5.69 -11.38 -15.75
C ALA A 392 6.92 -10.46 -15.90
N PHE A 393 8.14 -11.01 -15.86
CA PHE A 393 9.38 -10.23 -15.81
C PHE A 393 9.86 -9.75 -17.17
N ILE A 394 9.49 -10.44 -18.24
CA ILE A 394 9.94 -10.10 -19.59
C ILE A 394 8.78 -9.91 -20.57
N ILE A 395 9.00 -9.04 -21.53
CA ILE A 395 8.16 -8.85 -22.71
C ILE A 395 8.85 -9.53 -23.88
N GLN A 396 8.21 -10.55 -24.47
CA GLN A 396 8.69 -11.18 -25.69
C GLN A 396 8.33 -10.31 -26.89
N ARG A 397 9.32 -9.61 -27.47
CA ARG A 397 9.12 -8.74 -28.65
C ARG A 397 9.01 -9.54 -29.95
N ASN A 398 9.82 -10.57 -30.06
CA ASN A 398 9.81 -11.56 -31.14
C ASN A 398 10.58 -12.81 -30.65
N PRO A 399 10.71 -13.90 -31.45
CA PRO A 399 11.38 -15.13 -31.00
C PRO A 399 12.82 -14.97 -30.49
N TRP A 400 13.49 -13.86 -30.81
CA TRP A 400 14.90 -13.63 -30.44
C TRP A 400 15.14 -12.45 -29.52
N ILE A 401 14.12 -11.58 -29.30
CA ILE A 401 14.30 -10.34 -28.53
C ILE A 401 13.34 -10.32 -27.35
N THR A 402 13.91 -10.26 -26.17
CA THR A 402 13.18 -10.02 -24.91
C THR A 402 13.54 -8.64 -24.38
N GLN A 403 12.66 -8.08 -23.59
CA GLN A 403 12.84 -6.82 -22.86
C GLN A 403 12.36 -7.02 -21.44
N ASP A 404 13.15 -6.58 -20.45
CA ASP A 404 12.69 -6.55 -19.07
C ASP A 404 11.46 -5.65 -18.92
N ARG A 405 10.52 -6.13 -18.11
CA ARG A 405 9.27 -5.40 -17.86
C ARG A 405 9.47 -4.42 -16.71
N PRO A 406 9.23 -3.12 -16.93
CA PRO A 406 9.23 -2.16 -15.83
C PRO A 406 7.96 -2.27 -15.00
N SER A 407 8.08 -2.06 -13.68
CA SER A 407 6.96 -1.85 -12.75
C SER A 407 6.77 -0.38 -12.42
N GLU A 408 7.85 0.42 -12.42
CA GLU A 408 7.74 1.84 -12.18
C GLU A 408 8.42 2.70 -13.25
N ARG A 409 7.85 3.89 -13.47
CA ARG A 409 8.41 4.92 -14.34
C ARG A 409 8.32 6.30 -13.70
N ARG A 410 9.14 7.25 -14.18
CA ARG A 410 8.92 8.66 -13.93
C ARG A 410 7.81 9.20 -14.83
N SER A 411 7.28 10.38 -14.49
CA SER A 411 6.23 11.03 -15.30
C SER A 411 6.68 11.39 -16.73
N ASP A 412 7.99 11.47 -16.99
CA ASP A 412 8.55 11.62 -18.34
C ASP A 412 8.61 10.30 -19.14
N GLY A 413 8.17 9.20 -18.53
CA GLY A 413 8.11 7.87 -19.16
C GLY A 413 9.36 7.01 -18.96
N GLN A 414 10.43 7.52 -18.33
CA GLN A 414 11.65 6.74 -18.10
C GLN A 414 11.41 5.67 -17.03
N PRO A 415 11.61 4.36 -17.33
CA PRO A 415 11.57 3.31 -16.33
C PRO A 415 12.60 3.52 -15.23
N VAL A 416 12.21 3.29 -13.98
CA VAL A 416 13.07 3.42 -12.80
C VAL A 416 13.19 2.15 -11.99
N VAL A 417 12.18 1.27 -12.06
CA VAL A 417 12.15 -0.03 -11.39
C VAL A 417 11.70 -1.10 -12.39
N LEU A 418 12.32 -2.26 -12.31
CA LEU A 418 11.90 -3.45 -13.05
C LEU A 418 11.05 -4.35 -12.16
N LEU A 419 10.05 -4.99 -12.73
CA LEU A 419 9.15 -5.89 -12.00
C LEU A 419 9.89 -7.01 -11.27
N ARG A 420 10.98 -7.51 -11.86
CA ARG A 420 11.89 -8.48 -11.20
C ARG A 420 12.52 -7.93 -9.93
N GLN A 421 12.89 -6.64 -9.90
CA GLN A 421 13.51 -6.00 -8.72
C GLN A 421 12.50 -5.83 -7.58
N GLU A 422 11.27 -5.45 -7.92
CA GLU A 422 10.19 -5.34 -6.94
C GLU A 422 9.83 -6.72 -6.37
N ASN A 423 9.72 -7.74 -7.21
CA ASN A 423 9.54 -9.13 -6.77
C ASN A 423 10.68 -9.61 -5.85
N GLN A 424 11.93 -9.23 -6.16
CA GLN A 424 13.07 -9.54 -5.30
C GLN A 424 12.94 -8.88 -3.92
N LEU A 425 12.54 -7.60 -3.87
CA LEU A 425 12.31 -6.89 -2.61
C LEU A 425 11.25 -7.60 -1.75
N ASN A 426 10.11 -7.96 -2.35
CA ASN A 426 9.06 -8.72 -1.68
C ASN A 426 9.59 -10.00 -1.01
N ASN A 427 10.33 -10.80 -1.75
CA ASN A 427 10.87 -12.07 -1.28
C ASN A 427 11.97 -11.91 -0.22
N ALA A 428 12.77 -10.85 -0.32
CA ALA A 428 13.77 -10.53 0.69
C ALA A 428 13.12 -10.15 2.03
N ARG A 429 11.98 -9.44 2.00
CA ARG A 429 11.22 -9.06 3.20
C ARG A 429 10.45 -10.23 3.83
N GLY A 430 9.94 -11.16 3.03
CA GLY A 430 9.20 -12.30 3.58
C GLY A 430 8.99 -13.43 2.57
N SER A 431 9.18 -14.66 3.01
CA SER A 431 8.80 -15.85 2.28
C SER A 431 7.26 -16.05 2.32
N HIS A 432 6.72 -16.95 1.50
CA HIS A 432 5.29 -17.30 1.49
C HIS A 432 4.35 -16.08 1.41
N ARG A 433 4.72 -15.07 0.63
CA ARG A 433 3.93 -13.82 0.44
C ARG A 433 3.76 -12.97 1.71
N ARG A 434 4.68 -13.10 2.67
CA ARG A 434 4.69 -12.31 3.91
C ARG A 434 5.61 -11.09 3.85
N GLY A 435 6.01 -10.67 2.64
CA GLY A 435 6.91 -9.53 2.44
C GLY A 435 6.27 -8.16 2.68
N GLY A 436 4.95 -8.06 2.55
CA GLY A 436 4.22 -6.81 2.79
C GLY A 436 4.47 -5.71 1.76
N GLU A 437 4.81 -6.08 0.53
CA GLU A 437 4.86 -5.19 -0.65
C GLU A 437 3.73 -5.55 -1.61
N ASN A 438 3.45 -4.68 -2.57
CA ASN A 438 2.27 -4.73 -3.43
C ASN A 438 1.96 -6.13 -3.98
N PHE A 439 2.91 -6.81 -4.60
CA PHE A 439 2.64 -8.12 -5.19
C PHE A 439 2.29 -9.18 -4.16
N ALA A 440 2.96 -9.19 -3.00
CA ALA A 440 2.65 -10.14 -1.94
C ALA A 440 1.24 -9.91 -1.37
N ILE A 441 0.86 -8.64 -1.20
CA ILE A 441 -0.45 -8.24 -0.71
C ILE A 441 -1.55 -8.61 -1.71
N TRP A 442 -1.34 -8.31 -3.00
CA TRP A 442 -2.29 -8.65 -4.05
C TRP A 442 -2.48 -10.16 -4.19
N GLU A 443 -1.41 -10.94 -4.07
CA GLU A 443 -1.53 -12.40 -4.03
C GLU A 443 -2.30 -12.89 -2.79
N ALA A 444 -2.14 -12.25 -1.63
CA ALA A 444 -2.91 -12.55 -0.43
C ALA A 444 -4.39 -12.17 -0.58
N VAL A 445 -4.71 -11.07 -1.25
CA VAL A 445 -6.10 -10.62 -1.45
C VAL A 445 -6.77 -11.37 -2.59
N PHE A 446 -6.13 -11.44 -3.77
CA PHE A 446 -6.77 -11.93 -4.99
C PHE A 446 -6.53 -13.43 -5.25
N GLY A 447 -5.49 -14.01 -4.64
CA GLY A 447 -5.07 -15.37 -4.88
C GLY A 447 -5.84 -16.44 -4.12
N PRO A 448 -5.90 -17.67 -4.65
CA PRO A 448 -6.36 -18.81 -3.90
C PRO A 448 -5.33 -19.20 -2.82
N VAL A 449 -5.78 -20.03 -1.87
CA VAL A 449 -4.89 -20.64 -0.88
C VAL A 449 -4.12 -21.79 -1.52
N ASP A 450 -2.79 -21.85 -1.33
CA ASP A 450 -1.98 -23.01 -1.71
C ASP A 450 -2.08 -24.09 -0.65
N LYS A 451 -1.60 -25.30 -0.98
CA LYS A 451 -1.62 -26.50 -0.13
C LYS A 451 -0.97 -26.34 1.25
N ASP A 452 -0.06 -25.37 1.40
CA ASP A 452 0.60 -25.05 2.67
C ASP A 452 -0.13 -23.99 3.51
N GLY A 453 -1.28 -23.51 3.01
CA GLY A 453 -2.12 -22.52 3.69
C GLY A 453 -1.76 -21.08 3.40
N TYR A 454 -0.74 -20.81 2.61
CA TYR A 454 -0.34 -19.46 2.20
C TYR A 454 -0.91 -19.09 0.82
N PRO A 455 -0.80 -17.81 0.40
CA PRO A 455 -1.27 -17.41 -0.91
C PRO A 455 -0.52 -18.13 -2.03
N ALA A 456 -1.25 -18.66 -3.00
CA ALA A 456 -0.68 -19.28 -4.18
C ALA A 456 -0.01 -18.22 -5.08
N PRO A 457 1.25 -18.42 -5.48
CA PRO A 457 1.96 -17.45 -6.30
C PRO A 457 1.37 -17.33 -7.71
N ILE A 458 1.13 -16.09 -8.16
CA ILE A 458 0.66 -15.84 -9.52
C ILE A 458 1.76 -16.08 -10.56
N TRP A 459 3.02 -15.95 -10.17
CA TRP A 459 4.19 -16.31 -11.00
C TRP A 459 5.30 -16.93 -10.16
N ASN A 460 6.20 -17.62 -10.84
CA ASN A 460 7.40 -18.14 -10.22
C ASN A 460 8.37 -16.99 -9.89
N ASP A 461 8.82 -16.90 -8.66
CA ASP A 461 9.63 -15.80 -8.10
C ASP A 461 10.98 -15.59 -8.80
N HIS A 462 11.56 -16.63 -9.39
CA HIS A 462 12.86 -16.57 -10.05
C HIS A 462 12.74 -16.39 -11.57
N THR A 463 11.77 -17.06 -12.19
CA THR A 463 11.65 -17.09 -13.64
C THR A 463 10.61 -16.13 -14.19
N GLY A 464 9.66 -15.66 -13.36
CA GLY A 464 8.52 -14.86 -13.78
C GLY A 464 7.45 -15.62 -14.56
N SER A 465 7.55 -16.96 -14.67
CA SER A 465 6.56 -17.77 -15.38
C SER A 465 5.20 -17.70 -14.69
N ILE A 466 4.16 -17.26 -15.42
CA ILE A 466 2.82 -17.02 -14.87
C ILE A 466 2.08 -18.35 -14.69
N ASN A 467 1.44 -18.49 -13.52
CA ASN A 467 0.54 -19.61 -13.22
C ASN A 467 -0.87 -19.27 -13.71
N ALA A 468 -1.25 -19.85 -14.84
CA ALA A 468 -2.53 -19.56 -15.49
C ALA A 468 -3.75 -19.97 -14.64
N ASP A 469 -3.63 -20.97 -13.75
CA ASP A 469 -4.72 -21.40 -12.87
C ASP A 469 -4.97 -20.37 -11.77
N VAL A 470 -3.91 -19.87 -11.15
CA VAL A 470 -3.97 -18.79 -10.17
C VAL A 470 -4.50 -17.50 -10.83
N ALA A 471 -3.99 -17.15 -12.01
CA ALA A 471 -4.46 -15.98 -12.76
C ALA A 471 -5.97 -16.05 -13.06
N ARG A 472 -6.50 -17.24 -13.36
CA ARG A 472 -7.95 -17.42 -13.57
C ARG A 472 -8.75 -17.22 -12.27
N ALA A 473 -8.23 -17.63 -11.11
CA ALA A 473 -8.88 -17.42 -9.83
C ALA A 473 -8.95 -15.94 -9.44
N TRP A 474 -7.98 -15.12 -9.86
CA TRP A 474 -7.99 -13.68 -9.62
C TRP A 474 -9.14 -12.95 -10.32
N ARG A 475 -9.77 -13.56 -11.31
CA ARG A 475 -10.83 -12.96 -12.13
C ARG A 475 -12.01 -12.42 -11.33
N ASP A 476 -12.27 -12.99 -10.16
CA ASP A 476 -13.39 -12.55 -9.31
C ASP A 476 -13.12 -11.19 -8.64
N PHE A 477 -11.85 -10.75 -8.62
CA PHE A 477 -11.41 -9.45 -8.11
C PHE A 477 -11.08 -8.44 -9.22
N ASP A 478 -11.14 -8.84 -10.50
CA ASP A 478 -11.00 -7.93 -11.65
C ASP A 478 -12.29 -7.10 -11.79
N ILE A 479 -12.24 -5.85 -11.31
CA ILE A 479 -13.41 -4.97 -11.22
C ILE A 479 -14.04 -4.75 -12.59
N ARG A 480 -13.22 -4.50 -13.62
CA ARG A 480 -13.75 -4.28 -14.99
C ARG A 480 -14.40 -5.55 -15.54
N ASP A 481 -13.78 -6.73 -15.35
CA ASP A 481 -14.37 -7.99 -15.78
C ASP A 481 -15.64 -8.33 -15.01
N TYR A 482 -15.67 -8.05 -13.71
CA TYR A 482 -16.88 -8.20 -12.90
C TYR A 482 -18.02 -7.32 -13.43
N LEU A 483 -17.75 -6.05 -13.70
CA LEU A 483 -18.74 -5.12 -14.25
C LEU A 483 -19.23 -5.57 -15.63
N ASP A 484 -18.35 -6.04 -16.52
CA ASP A 484 -18.73 -6.56 -17.83
C ASP A 484 -19.69 -7.74 -17.73
N ARG A 485 -19.43 -8.68 -16.84
CA ARG A 485 -20.27 -9.86 -16.62
C ARG A 485 -21.60 -9.54 -15.90
N ASN A 486 -21.68 -8.45 -15.15
CA ASN A 486 -22.79 -8.18 -14.25
C ASN A 486 -23.50 -6.84 -14.51
N TRP A 487 -23.17 -6.09 -15.56
CA TRP A 487 -23.66 -4.72 -15.77
C TRP A 487 -25.19 -4.61 -15.79
N THR A 488 -25.87 -5.54 -16.41
CA THR A 488 -27.35 -5.58 -16.44
C THR A 488 -27.98 -5.69 -15.05
N LYS A 489 -27.26 -6.27 -14.10
CA LYS A 489 -27.72 -6.44 -12.71
C LYS A 489 -27.34 -5.24 -11.84
N VAL A 490 -26.06 -4.80 -11.86
CA VAL A 490 -25.55 -3.79 -10.94
C VAL A 490 -25.57 -2.38 -11.54
N GLY A 491 -25.59 -2.26 -12.86
CA GLY A 491 -25.56 -0.98 -13.56
C GLY A 491 -26.69 -0.01 -13.18
N PRO A 492 -27.93 -0.46 -13.01
CA PRO A 492 -29.01 0.42 -12.54
C PRO A 492 -28.70 1.16 -11.23
N ASP A 493 -28.07 0.47 -10.27
CA ASP A 493 -27.69 1.03 -8.97
C ASP A 493 -26.36 1.79 -9.01
N LEU A 494 -25.52 1.57 -10.04
CA LEU A 494 -24.23 2.24 -10.23
C LEU A 494 -24.29 3.48 -11.12
N LYS A 495 -25.42 3.71 -11.81
CA LYS A 495 -25.57 4.83 -12.73
C LYS A 495 -25.24 6.17 -12.06
N GLY A 496 -24.23 6.87 -12.61
CA GLY A 496 -23.81 8.19 -12.12
C GLY A 496 -23.01 8.18 -10.82
N LYS A 497 -22.64 7.00 -10.26
CA LYS A 497 -22.00 6.88 -8.97
C LYS A 497 -20.47 6.69 -9.02
N ILE A 498 -19.90 6.42 -10.17
CA ILE A 498 -18.46 6.13 -10.29
C ILE A 498 -17.77 7.32 -10.95
N HIS A 499 -16.82 7.93 -10.25
CA HIS A 499 -15.99 9.03 -10.73
C HIS A 499 -14.51 8.65 -10.56
N VAL A 500 -13.73 8.64 -11.66
CA VAL A 500 -12.35 8.15 -11.65
C VAL A 500 -11.39 9.22 -12.12
N TYR A 501 -10.29 9.38 -11.40
CA TYR A 501 -9.25 10.37 -11.65
C TYR A 501 -7.88 9.67 -11.71
N CYS A 502 -7.07 9.93 -12.74
CA CYS A 502 -5.76 9.32 -12.87
C CYS A 502 -4.78 10.22 -13.62
N GLY A 503 -3.51 10.22 -13.25
CA GLY A 503 -2.46 10.81 -14.07
C GLY A 503 -2.25 10.00 -15.36
N ASP A 504 -2.11 10.66 -16.51
CA ASP A 504 -1.86 9.96 -17.79
C ASP A 504 -0.47 9.32 -17.87
N MET A 505 0.42 9.69 -16.96
CA MET A 505 1.75 9.11 -16.78
C MET A 505 1.92 8.55 -15.36
N ASP A 506 0.87 7.89 -14.86
CA ASP A 506 0.93 7.21 -13.56
C ASP A 506 2.21 6.39 -13.43
N ASN A 507 2.89 6.52 -12.30
CA ASN A 507 4.21 5.94 -12.09
C ASN A 507 4.20 4.40 -12.11
N TYR A 508 3.11 3.79 -11.66
CA TYR A 508 2.89 2.33 -11.62
C TYR A 508 2.08 1.81 -12.81
N TYR A 509 1.93 2.63 -13.87
CA TYR A 509 1.16 2.29 -15.07
C TYR A 509 -0.34 2.05 -14.84
N LEU A 510 -0.89 2.46 -13.70
CA LEU A 510 -2.29 2.21 -13.32
C LEU A 510 -3.30 2.84 -14.29
N ASN A 511 -2.92 3.95 -14.95
CA ASN A 511 -3.72 4.56 -16.00
C ASN A 511 -4.09 3.59 -17.13
N LEU A 512 -3.30 2.54 -17.37
CA LEU A 512 -3.57 1.57 -18.43
C LEU A 512 -4.81 0.72 -18.14
N ALA A 513 -4.99 0.30 -16.89
CA ALA A 513 -6.19 -0.39 -16.44
C ALA A 513 -7.41 0.55 -16.41
N VAL A 514 -7.21 1.81 -15.99
CA VAL A 514 -8.26 2.83 -15.96
C VAL A 514 -8.80 3.13 -17.36
N TYR A 515 -7.97 3.17 -18.39
CA TYR A 515 -8.43 3.32 -19.79
C TYR A 515 -9.36 2.19 -20.22
N LEU A 516 -9.05 0.94 -19.85
CA LEU A 516 -9.90 -0.20 -20.16
C LEU A 516 -11.23 -0.18 -19.41
N LEU A 517 -11.21 0.30 -18.17
CA LEU A 517 -12.43 0.51 -17.39
C LEU A 517 -13.30 1.62 -18.01
N GLN A 518 -12.70 2.74 -18.44
CA GLN A 518 -13.38 3.82 -19.14
C GLN A 518 -14.03 3.34 -20.43
N ASP A 519 -13.26 2.66 -21.29
CA ASP A 519 -13.76 2.13 -22.57
C ASP A 519 -15.00 1.24 -22.36
N PHE A 520 -14.98 0.41 -21.31
CA PHE A 520 -16.12 -0.43 -20.96
C PHE A 520 -17.32 0.42 -20.48
N LEU A 521 -17.13 1.25 -19.45
CA LEU A 521 -18.23 1.98 -18.81
C LEU A 521 -18.89 2.98 -19.76
N GLU A 522 -18.12 3.75 -20.54
CA GLU A 522 -18.64 4.69 -21.52
C GLU A 522 -19.30 3.99 -22.71
N GLY A 523 -18.96 2.73 -22.96
CA GLY A 523 -19.61 1.88 -23.97
C GLY A 523 -20.97 1.33 -23.54
N THR A 524 -21.35 1.39 -22.27
CA THR A 524 -22.60 0.84 -21.73
C THR A 524 -23.82 1.65 -22.23
N LYS A 525 -24.95 0.98 -22.44
CA LYS A 525 -26.17 1.62 -22.99
C LYS A 525 -27.41 1.40 -22.14
N ASP A 526 -27.50 0.28 -21.48
CA ASP A 526 -28.69 -0.12 -20.72
C ASP A 526 -28.28 -0.70 -19.35
N PRO A 527 -28.22 0.16 -18.31
CA PRO A 527 -28.23 1.62 -18.38
C PRO A 527 -26.93 2.21 -18.94
N ALA A 528 -26.98 3.43 -19.46
CA ALA A 528 -25.76 4.19 -19.71
C ALA A 528 -25.11 4.56 -18.37
N TYR A 529 -23.78 4.52 -18.32
CA TYR A 529 -22.95 4.71 -17.12
C TYR A 529 -23.22 6.03 -16.37
N GLY A 530 -23.08 7.18 -17.02
CA GLY A 530 -23.43 8.50 -16.48
C GLY A 530 -22.51 9.06 -15.39
N GLY A 531 -21.36 8.43 -15.11
CA GLY A 531 -20.31 8.95 -14.23
C GLY A 531 -19.25 9.76 -14.99
N SER A 532 -18.02 9.81 -14.48
CA SER A 532 -16.94 10.61 -15.11
C SER A 532 -15.56 9.99 -14.99
N PHE A 533 -14.72 10.26 -16.01
CA PHE A 533 -13.29 10.02 -15.99
C PHE A 533 -12.54 11.33 -16.26
N GLN A 534 -11.48 11.60 -15.48
CA GLN A 534 -10.62 12.75 -15.69
C GLN A 534 -9.15 12.34 -15.60
N TYR A 535 -8.35 12.87 -16.51
CA TYR A 535 -6.91 12.55 -16.56
C TYR A 535 -6.06 13.80 -16.37
N GLY A 536 -5.02 13.64 -15.54
CA GLY A 536 -3.98 14.64 -15.39
C GLY A 536 -3.07 14.68 -16.61
N ARG A 537 -3.20 15.72 -17.44
CA ARG A 537 -2.43 15.90 -18.68
C ARG A 537 -1.80 17.30 -18.75
N PRO A 538 -0.64 17.45 -19.40
CA PRO A 538 0.29 16.37 -19.78
C PRO A 538 1.14 15.89 -18.58
N LEU A 539 1.65 14.68 -18.66
CA LEU A 539 2.72 14.12 -17.83
C LEU A 539 2.45 14.15 -16.31
N LYS A 540 1.21 13.98 -15.89
CA LYS A 540 0.89 13.85 -14.46
C LYS A 540 1.07 12.40 -14.01
N GLY A 541 1.80 12.24 -12.90
CA GLY A 541 2.12 10.95 -12.30
C GLY A 541 1.09 10.46 -11.29
N HIS A 542 1.51 9.46 -10.53
CA HIS A 542 0.76 8.90 -9.42
C HIS A 542 0.50 9.96 -8.33
N GLY A 543 -0.67 9.93 -7.73
CA GLY A 543 -1.07 10.92 -6.73
C GLY A 543 -1.71 12.19 -7.31
N TRP A 544 -1.92 12.26 -8.63
CA TRP A 544 -2.59 13.41 -9.24
C TRP A 544 -4.07 13.47 -8.87
N GLN A 545 -4.53 14.67 -8.54
CA GLN A 545 -5.95 14.98 -8.41
C GLN A 545 -6.24 16.39 -8.94
N PRO A 546 -7.43 16.63 -9.57
CA PRO A 546 -7.73 17.91 -10.24
C PRO A 546 -8.12 19.03 -9.28
N MET A 547 -8.46 18.69 -8.03
CA MET A 547 -9.02 19.63 -7.05
C MET A 547 -8.45 19.38 -5.65
N SER A 548 -8.62 20.34 -4.76
CA SER A 548 -8.29 20.18 -3.35
C SER A 548 -9.27 19.23 -2.65
N ASP A 549 -8.86 18.62 -1.54
CA ASP A 549 -9.71 17.75 -0.73
C ASP A 549 -10.94 18.50 -0.21
N ALA A 550 -10.79 19.80 0.13
CA ALA A 550 -11.93 20.64 0.49
C ALA A 550 -12.94 20.82 -0.65
N ASN A 551 -12.46 20.99 -1.89
CA ASN A 551 -13.36 21.09 -3.05
C ASN A 551 -14.01 19.75 -3.39
N LEU A 552 -13.29 18.65 -3.25
CA LEU A 552 -13.83 17.30 -3.39
C LEU A 552 -15.01 17.08 -2.42
N ILE A 553 -14.85 17.45 -1.15
CA ILE A 553 -15.91 17.31 -0.14
C ILE A 553 -17.11 18.22 -0.48
N ARG A 554 -16.90 19.43 -1.01
CA ARG A 554 -18.00 20.29 -1.48
C ARG A 554 -18.75 19.68 -2.65
N GLU A 555 -18.05 19.04 -3.59
CA GLU A 555 -18.65 18.30 -4.71
C GLU A 555 -19.48 17.12 -4.21
N MET A 556 -18.92 16.31 -3.30
CA MET A 556 -19.64 15.20 -2.65
C MET A 556 -20.90 15.69 -1.93
N ALA A 557 -20.79 16.74 -1.13
CA ALA A 557 -21.92 17.34 -0.42
C ALA A 557 -23.02 17.83 -1.38
N THR A 558 -22.63 18.39 -2.53
CA THR A 558 -23.56 18.81 -3.57
C THR A 558 -24.26 17.61 -4.22
N THR A 559 -23.52 16.57 -4.52
CA THR A 559 -24.06 15.31 -5.09
C THR A 559 -25.03 14.65 -4.11
N ILE A 560 -24.68 14.58 -2.81
CA ILE A 560 -25.56 14.06 -1.76
C ILE A 560 -26.88 14.83 -1.72
N LYS A 561 -26.85 16.17 -1.76
CA LYS A 561 -28.07 17.00 -1.77
C LYS A 561 -28.94 16.76 -3.00
N ASN A 562 -28.31 16.63 -4.17
CA ASN A 562 -29.01 16.43 -5.44
C ASN A 562 -29.65 15.03 -5.54
N ASN A 563 -29.04 14.03 -4.93
CA ASN A 563 -29.49 12.63 -4.97
C ASN A 563 -30.37 12.25 -3.77
N ALA A 564 -30.56 13.15 -2.81
CA ALA A 564 -31.41 12.88 -1.66
C ALA A 564 -32.87 12.70 -2.09
N PRO A 565 -33.60 11.69 -1.57
CA PRO A 565 -35.00 11.54 -1.78
C PRO A 565 -35.79 12.77 -1.32
N ALA A 566 -36.96 13.02 -1.95
CA ALA A 566 -37.82 14.13 -1.56
C ALA A 566 -38.22 14.04 -0.08
N GLY A 567 -38.06 15.14 0.65
CA GLY A 567 -38.39 15.22 2.07
C GLY A 567 -37.24 14.92 3.03
N GLU A 568 -36.07 14.53 2.53
CA GLU A 568 -34.88 14.38 3.38
C GLU A 568 -34.36 15.74 3.88
N PRO A 569 -33.87 15.84 5.14
CA PRO A 569 -33.49 17.11 5.77
C PRO A 569 -32.08 17.56 5.33
N VAL A 570 -31.85 17.72 4.02
CA VAL A 570 -30.53 18.03 3.43
C VAL A 570 -29.95 19.39 3.81
N THR A 571 -30.71 20.24 4.50
CA THR A 571 -30.26 21.53 5.02
C THR A 571 -29.91 21.49 6.51
N ALA A 572 -30.27 20.43 7.24
CA ALA A 572 -30.07 20.33 8.68
C ALA A 572 -28.58 20.37 9.08
N TRP A 573 -27.70 19.91 8.21
CA TRP A 573 -26.24 19.90 8.39
C TRP A 573 -25.51 21.07 7.69
N ASN A 574 -26.21 22.18 7.42
CA ASN A 574 -25.66 23.42 6.82
C ASN A 574 -25.77 24.61 7.79
N TYR A 575 -25.39 24.48 9.02
CA TYR A 575 -25.34 25.56 10.01
C TYR A 575 -23.99 26.26 10.08
#